data_a254b55dfe6cf0757963e664f5b5a256
#
_entry.id   a254b55dfe6cf0757963e664f5b5a256
#
_cell.length_a   1.000
_cell.length_b   1.000
_cell.length_c   1.000
_cell.angle_alpha   90.00
_cell.angle_beta   90.00
_cell.angle_gamma   90.00
#
_symmetry.space_group_name_H-M   'P 1'
#
loop_
_entity.id
_entity.type
_entity.pdbx_description
1 polymer ?
#
loop_
_entity_poly.entity_id
_entity_poly.type
_entity_poly.pdbx_seq_one_letter_code
_entity_poly.pdbx_strand_id
1 'polypeptide(L)'
;MAAKKKKDQGQKIIANMGLLWKRDWVRWKGDRGIGRARLAGKRRYAKTKGEVDFWAQTGIYSLYADYRLVYVGQAGLSDKSCLGNRLKAHLLDDLAGRWDMFSWFGLQKVRTTDNKVGNRKQVNVSSRSHLANVLEGIIIEVAEPPMNSQKGRFGKRVERYIQVDDSVELAAETQKEILGKVEELDEQIKKTRKQLKEVVRQASSTMQIKIGSTRKRLTKAIKKVSK
;
A
#
# COMPACT_ATOMS: atom_id res chain seq x y z
N MET A 1 -55.91 -14.75 15.45
CA MET A 1 -54.72 -13.89 15.31
C MET A 1 -53.57 -14.74 14.79
N ALA A 2 -53.15 -14.56 13.54
CA ALA A 2 -52.10 -15.34 12.94
C ALA A 2 -50.76 -14.70 13.28
N ALA A 3 -49.91 -15.42 14.03
CA ALA A 3 -48.57 -15.00 14.34
C ALA A 3 -47.73 -14.90 13.06
N LYS A 4 -47.37 -13.68 12.66
CA LYS A 4 -46.38 -13.44 11.61
C LYS A 4 -45.06 -14.16 11.97
N LYS A 5 -44.76 -15.30 11.34
CA LYS A 5 -43.46 -15.94 11.35
C LYS A 5 -42.43 -14.86 10.96
N LYS A 6 -41.63 -14.38 11.91
CA LYS A 6 -40.41 -13.63 11.62
C LYS A 6 -39.60 -14.51 10.67
N LYS A 7 -39.50 -14.11 9.40
CA LYS A 7 -38.58 -14.72 8.44
C LYS A 7 -37.19 -14.63 9.08
N ASP A 8 -36.64 -15.78 9.40
CA ASP A 8 -35.25 -15.92 9.87
C ASP A 8 -34.34 -15.26 8.81
N GLN A 9 -33.92 -14.03 9.09
CA GLN A 9 -32.97 -13.34 8.27
C GLN A 9 -31.59 -13.88 8.65
N GLY A 10 -31.26 -15.06 8.13
CA GLY A 10 -29.98 -15.71 8.34
C GLY A 10 -28.84 -14.68 8.36
N GLN A 11 -28.16 -14.60 9.48
CA GLN A 11 -27.11 -13.64 9.71
C GLN A 11 -26.01 -13.88 8.68
N LYS A 12 -25.66 -12.85 7.90
CA LYS A 12 -24.61 -12.95 6.88
C LYS A 12 -23.29 -13.28 7.52
N ILE A 13 -22.72 -14.42 7.23
CA ILE A 13 -21.37 -14.80 7.63
C ILE A 13 -20.38 -13.98 6.81
N ILE A 14 -20.46 -14.05 5.48
CA ILE A 14 -19.65 -13.21 4.59
C ILE A 14 -20.39 -11.90 4.34
N ALA A 15 -19.80 -10.80 4.71
CA ALA A 15 -20.36 -9.47 4.54
C ALA A 15 -20.03 -8.86 3.18
N ASN A 16 -18.80 -9.06 2.73
CA ASN A 16 -18.27 -8.49 1.48
C ASN A 16 -17.13 -9.36 0.95
N MET A 17 -16.76 -9.15 -0.33
CA MET A 17 -15.66 -9.86 -0.97
C MET A 17 -15.02 -9.03 -2.08
N GLY A 18 -13.75 -9.33 -2.36
CA GLY A 18 -13.04 -8.95 -3.56
C GLY A 18 -12.43 -10.19 -4.20
N LEU A 19 -12.54 -10.29 -5.53
CA LEU A 19 -12.09 -11.46 -6.29
C LEU A 19 -10.97 -11.05 -7.25
N LEU A 20 -9.89 -11.86 -7.28
CA LEU A 20 -8.76 -11.73 -8.19
C LEU A 20 -8.17 -10.31 -8.22
N TRP A 21 -7.98 -9.74 -7.03
CA TRP A 21 -7.30 -8.47 -6.87
C TRP A 21 -5.81 -8.63 -7.15
N LYS A 22 -5.23 -7.69 -7.90
CA LYS A 22 -3.81 -7.74 -8.26
C LYS A 22 -2.94 -7.25 -7.10
N ARG A 23 -1.88 -7.99 -6.81
CA ARG A 23 -0.88 -7.64 -5.79
C ARG A 23 -0.25 -6.27 -6.07
N ASP A 24 0.07 -6.02 -7.33
CA ASP A 24 0.80 -4.81 -7.74
C ASP A 24 -0.05 -3.53 -7.71
N TRP A 25 -1.40 -3.67 -7.61
CA TRP A 25 -2.31 -2.54 -7.45
C TRP A 25 -2.50 -2.13 -5.99
N VAL A 26 -1.85 -2.81 -5.07
CA VAL A 26 -1.95 -2.55 -3.63
C VAL A 26 -0.84 -1.61 -3.19
N ARG A 27 -1.21 -0.60 -2.40
CA ARG A 27 -0.23 0.25 -1.71
C ARG A 27 0.27 -0.50 -0.45
N TRP A 28 1.44 -1.14 -0.54
CA TRP A 28 2.02 -1.94 0.54
C TRP A 28 2.79 -1.12 1.58
N LYS A 29 3.30 0.03 1.20
CA LYS A 29 4.07 0.93 2.07
C LYS A 29 3.37 2.28 2.14
N GLY A 30 3.37 2.88 3.35
CA GLY A 30 3.25 4.30 3.50
C GLY A 30 4.67 4.83 3.75
N ASP A 31 5.20 5.67 2.90
CA ASP A 31 6.44 6.36 3.19
C ASP A 31 6.17 7.54 4.14
N ARG A 32 7.24 8.04 4.77
CA ARG A 32 7.20 9.11 5.76
C ARG A 32 6.45 10.33 5.21
N GLY A 33 5.16 10.44 5.55
CA GLY A 33 4.29 11.53 5.14
C GLY A 33 3.45 11.29 3.89
N ILE A 34 3.66 10.22 3.13
CA ILE A 34 2.91 9.89 1.93
C ILE A 34 2.14 8.59 2.14
N GLY A 35 0.87 8.72 2.34
CA GLY A 35 -0.13 7.66 2.25
C GLY A 35 0.13 6.42 3.09
N ARG A 36 -0.89 5.95 3.76
CA ARG A 36 -0.91 4.73 4.56
C ARG A 36 -1.02 3.51 3.63
N ALA A 37 -0.38 2.38 3.98
CA ALA A 37 -0.66 1.11 3.32
C ALA A 37 -2.17 0.85 3.29
N ARG A 38 -2.74 0.48 2.13
CA ARG A 38 -4.18 0.28 2.00
C ARG A 38 -4.56 -0.77 0.95
N LEU A 39 -5.72 -1.40 1.16
CA LEU A 39 -6.39 -2.30 0.23
C LEU A 39 -7.67 -1.62 -0.26
N ALA A 40 -7.56 -0.77 -1.27
CA ALA A 40 -8.66 0.05 -1.72
C ALA A 40 -9.60 -0.67 -2.69
N GLY A 41 -10.90 -0.49 -2.48
CA GLY A 41 -11.92 -1.04 -3.37
C GLY A 41 -13.15 -0.17 -3.47
N LYS A 42 -13.83 -0.23 -4.62
CA LYS A 42 -15.10 0.42 -4.90
C LYS A 42 -16.21 -0.61 -4.98
N ARG A 43 -17.40 -0.30 -4.44
CA ARG A 43 -18.58 -1.15 -4.58
C ARG A 43 -18.93 -1.34 -6.05
N ARG A 44 -19.07 -2.60 -6.51
CA ARG A 44 -19.32 -2.92 -7.92
C ARG A 44 -20.61 -2.30 -8.49
N TYR A 45 -21.66 -2.18 -7.68
CA TYR A 45 -23.01 -1.75 -8.14
C TYR A 45 -23.57 -0.57 -7.34
N ALA A 46 -22.76 0.19 -6.64
CA ALA A 46 -23.27 1.30 -5.86
C ALA A 46 -23.35 2.60 -6.67
N LYS A 47 -24.44 3.34 -6.47
CA LYS A 47 -24.57 4.71 -6.97
C LYS A 47 -23.68 5.72 -6.27
N THR A 48 -23.19 5.40 -5.05
CA THR A 48 -22.34 6.25 -4.23
C THR A 48 -20.87 6.04 -4.61
N LYS A 49 -20.23 7.11 -5.03
CA LYS A 49 -18.79 7.16 -5.29
C LYS A 49 -18.05 7.21 -3.95
N GLY A 50 -17.42 6.12 -3.54
CA GLY A 50 -16.59 6.09 -2.34
C GLY A 50 -15.69 4.87 -2.36
N GLU A 51 -14.43 5.07 -2.00
CA GLU A 51 -13.47 3.99 -1.80
C GLU A 51 -13.56 3.49 -0.37
N VAL A 52 -13.28 2.22 -0.19
CA VAL A 52 -13.21 1.54 1.10
C VAL A 52 -11.83 0.93 1.23
N ASP A 53 -11.16 1.19 2.34
CA ASP A 53 -9.93 0.51 2.69
C ASP A 53 -10.23 -0.77 3.47
N PHE A 54 -9.89 -1.92 2.87
CA PHE A 54 -10.06 -3.25 3.45
C PHE A 54 -8.85 -3.76 4.23
N TRP A 55 -7.85 -2.92 4.48
CA TRP A 55 -6.67 -3.34 5.23
C TRP A 55 -6.99 -3.99 6.57
N ALA A 56 -7.92 -3.38 7.31
CA ALA A 56 -8.36 -3.86 8.62
C ALA A 56 -9.38 -5.01 8.58
N GLN A 57 -9.74 -5.53 7.39
CA GLN A 57 -10.71 -6.61 7.24
C GLN A 57 -10.23 -7.90 7.90
N THR A 58 -11.20 -8.74 8.31
CA THR A 58 -10.96 -10.10 8.82
C THR A 58 -11.76 -11.10 8.01
N GLY A 59 -11.25 -12.32 7.87
CA GLY A 59 -11.92 -13.35 7.10
C GLY A 59 -10.97 -14.36 6.47
N ILE A 60 -11.38 -14.92 5.34
CA ILE A 60 -10.61 -15.89 4.57
C ILE A 60 -10.05 -15.18 3.33
N TYR A 61 -8.87 -15.54 2.92
CA TYR A 61 -8.27 -15.09 1.67
C TYR A 61 -7.58 -16.24 0.95
N SER A 62 -7.43 -16.10 -0.35
CA SER A 62 -6.75 -17.03 -1.23
C SER A 62 -5.74 -16.28 -2.11
N LEU A 63 -4.58 -16.89 -2.35
CA LEU A 63 -3.52 -16.36 -3.21
C LEU A 63 -3.46 -17.18 -4.50
N TYR A 64 -3.16 -16.50 -5.60
CA TYR A 64 -3.07 -17.11 -6.92
C TYR A 64 -1.75 -16.73 -7.60
N ALA A 65 -1.25 -17.65 -8.40
CA ALA A 65 -0.19 -17.42 -9.38
C ALA A 65 -0.77 -17.79 -10.75
N ASP A 66 -0.79 -16.83 -11.67
CA ASP A 66 -1.36 -17.06 -13.01
C ASP A 66 -2.76 -17.69 -12.97
N TYR A 67 -3.66 -17.12 -12.15
CA TYR A 67 -5.03 -17.63 -11.91
C TYR A 67 -5.11 -19.02 -11.25
N ARG A 68 -3.99 -19.64 -10.89
CA ARG A 68 -3.98 -20.92 -10.16
C ARG A 68 -3.91 -20.66 -8.67
N LEU A 69 -4.81 -21.31 -7.92
CA LEU A 69 -4.80 -21.26 -6.46
C LEU A 69 -3.50 -21.84 -5.91
N VAL A 70 -2.74 -21.07 -5.15
CA VAL A 70 -1.48 -21.50 -4.51
C VAL A 70 -1.55 -21.55 -2.99
N TYR A 71 -2.46 -20.75 -2.38
CA TYR A 71 -2.56 -20.71 -0.93
C TYR A 71 -3.95 -20.26 -0.48
N VAL A 72 -4.39 -20.77 0.68
CA VAL A 72 -5.59 -20.30 1.38
C VAL A 72 -5.21 -20.00 2.84
N GLY A 73 -5.60 -18.84 3.32
CA GLY A 73 -5.31 -18.40 4.68
C GLY A 73 -6.47 -17.69 5.35
N GLN A 74 -6.31 -17.43 6.62
CA GLN A 74 -7.26 -16.66 7.43
C GLN A 74 -6.58 -15.41 8.02
N ALA A 75 -7.39 -14.36 8.22
CA ALA A 75 -6.95 -13.10 8.81
C ALA A 75 -7.86 -12.71 9.97
N GLY A 76 -7.26 -12.45 11.12
CA GLY A 76 -7.96 -11.91 12.28
C GLY A 76 -8.93 -12.85 12.99
N LEU A 77 -8.85 -14.16 12.76
CA LEU A 77 -9.70 -15.16 13.44
C LEU A 77 -9.00 -15.77 14.65
N SER A 78 -7.79 -16.30 14.46
CA SER A 78 -6.98 -16.91 15.53
C SER A 78 -5.93 -15.93 16.08
N ASP A 79 -5.44 -15.04 15.26
CA ASP A 79 -4.50 -13.99 15.63
C ASP A 79 -5.14 -12.59 15.51
N LYS A 80 -4.49 -11.57 16.06
CA LYS A 80 -4.96 -10.18 15.95
C LYS A 80 -4.61 -9.56 14.58
N SER A 81 -4.01 -10.33 13.67
CA SER A 81 -3.54 -9.83 12.38
C SER A 81 -4.69 -9.66 11.40
N CYS A 82 -4.83 -8.48 10.82
CA CYS A 82 -5.85 -8.18 9.81
C CYS A 82 -5.41 -8.62 8.40
N LEU A 83 -6.35 -8.57 7.43
CA LEU A 83 -6.13 -8.99 6.04
C LEU A 83 -4.88 -8.35 5.43
N GLY A 84 -4.75 -7.02 5.51
CA GLY A 84 -3.62 -6.30 4.95
C GLY A 84 -2.28 -6.73 5.54
N ASN A 85 -2.23 -6.95 6.87
CA ASN A 85 -1.00 -7.41 7.52
C ASN A 85 -0.63 -8.85 7.11
N ARG A 86 -1.62 -9.74 6.97
CA ARG A 86 -1.38 -11.12 6.51
C ARG A 86 -0.86 -11.15 5.08
N LEU A 87 -1.51 -10.44 4.16
CA LEU A 87 -1.06 -10.34 2.77
C LEU A 87 0.32 -9.70 2.67
N LYS A 88 0.61 -8.66 3.48
CA LYS A 88 1.92 -8.03 3.53
C LYS A 88 3.01 -8.98 4.03
N ALA A 89 2.72 -9.84 5.00
CA ALA A 89 3.67 -10.86 5.47
C ALA A 89 4.08 -11.82 4.34
N HIS A 90 3.14 -12.20 3.45
CA HIS A 90 3.40 -13.05 2.29
C HIS A 90 4.24 -12.40 1.17
N LEU A 91 4.61 -11.13 1.31
CA LEU A 91 5.63 -10.52 0.44
C LEU A 91 7.06 -10.88 0.87
N LEU A 92 7.24 -11.39 2.09
CA LEU A 92 8.55 -11.58 2.72
C LEU A 92 8.79 -13.03 3.21
N ASP A 93 7.75 -13.87 3.27
CA ASP A 93 7.83 -15.26 3.69
C ASP A 93 8.07 -16.22 2.50
N ASP A 94 7.91 -17.52 2.72
CA ASP A 94 8.12 -18.58 1.71
C ASP A 94 7.22 -18.45 0.47
N LEU A 95 6.18 -17.62 0.53
CA LEU A 95 5.29 -17.30 -0.58
C LEU A 95 5.75 -16.07 -1.39
N ALA A 96 6.85 -15.42 -0.97
CA ALA A 96 7.36 -14.23 -1.65
C ALA A 96 7.64 -14.50 -3.13
N GLY A 97 7.07 -13.67 -4.01
CA GLY A 97 7.20 -13.82 -5.46
C GLY A 97 6.43 -14.99 -6.09
N ARG A 98 5.69 -15.79 -5.29
CA ARG A 98 4.95 -16.98 -5.77
C ARG A 98 3.46 -16.71 -5.98
N TRP A 99 3.02 -15.48 -5.89
CA TRP A 99 1.63 -15.08 -6.14
C TRP A 99 1.58 -13.67 -6.73
N ASP A 100 0.56 -13.42 -7.52
CA ASP A 100 0.33 -12.14 -8.22
C ASP A 100 -1.08 -11.60 -7.99
N MET A 101 -2.03 -12.44 -7.58
CA MET A 101 -3.40 -12.06 -7.29
C MET A 101 -3.90 -12.67 -5.99
N PHE A 102 -4.96 -12.08 -5.44
CA PHE A 102 -5.65 -12.61 -4.26
C PHE A 102 -7.15 -12.36 -4.32
N SER A 103 -7.91 -13.26 -3.70
CA SER A 103 -9.32 -13.07 -3.39
C SER A 103 -9.52 -13.04 -1.88
N TRP A 104 -10.55 -12.39 -1.41
CA TRP A 104 -10.86 -12.32 0.01
C TRP A 104 -12.35 -12.30 0.29
N PHE A 105 -12.74 -12.88 1.42
CA PHE A 105 -14.09 -13.04 1.91
C PHE A 105 -14.18 -12.47 3.32
N GLY A 106 -14.72 -11.25 3.43
CA GLY A 106 -14.69 -10.47 4.66
C GLY A 106 -15.91 -10.70 5.55
N LEU A 107 -15.66 -10.81 6.84
CA LEU A 107 -16.66 -10.99 7.88
C LEU A 107 -17.23 -9.67 8.42
N GLN A 108 -16.45 -8.59 8.34
CA GLN A 108 -16.84 -7.29 8.86
C GLN A 108 -17.56 -6.48 7.79
N LYS A 109 -18.73 -5.91 8.18
CA LYS A 109 -19.49 -5.04 7.27
C LYS A 109 -18.79 -3.71 7.07
N VAL A 110 -18.96 -3.10 5.90
CA VAL A 110 -18.61 -1.72 5.65
C VAL A 110 -19.71 -0.81 6.20
N ARG A 111 -19.33 0.19 6.96
CA ARG A 111 -20.26 1.23 7.42
C ARG A 111 -20.58 2.16 6.25
N THR A 112 -21.87 2.46 6.10
CA THR A 112 -22.33 3.34 5.01
C THR A 112 -22.10 4.82 5.30
N THR A 113 -21.86 5.18 6.56
CA THR A 113 -21.67 6.57 7.01
C THR A 113 -20.30 7.13 6.64
N ASP A 114 -19.24 6.30 6.69
CA ASP A 114 -17.85 6.73 6.54
C ASP A 114 -17.02 5.81 5.61
N ASN A 115 -17.67 4.85 4.95
CA ASN A 115 -17.02 3.87 4.08
C ASN A 115 -15.85 3.11 4.73
N LYS A 116 -15.90 2.88 6.04
CA LYS A 116 -14.87 2.12 6.76
C LYS A 116 -15.34 0.72 7.10
N VAL A 117 -14.41 -0.21 7.16
CA VAL A 117 -14.64 -1.55 7.69
C VAL A 117 -15.03 -1.41 9.17
N GLY A 118 -16.15 -1.99 9.54
CA GLY A 118 -16.70 -1.93 10.90
C GLY A 118 -15.89 -2.77 11.90
N ASN A 119 -16.24 -2.64 13.19
CA ASN A 119 -15.62 -3.43 14.25
C ASN A 119 -15.96 -4.91 14.14
N ARG A 120 -15.09 -5.76 14.68
CA ARG A 120 -15.34 -7.21 14.79
C ARG A 120 -16.61 -7.43 15.60
N LYS A 121 -17.58 -8.10 15.01
CA LYS A 121 -18.76 -8.62 15.70
C LYS A 121 -18.67 -10.13 15.70
N GLN A 122 -19.12 -10.78 16.78
CA GLN A 122 -19.28 -12.23 16.80
C GLN A 122 -20.23 -12.64 15.67
N VAL A 123 -19.81 -13.60 14.87
CA VAL A 123 -20.63 -14.20 13.81
C VAL A 123 -21.30 -15.41 14.41
N ASN A 124 -22.61 -15.31 14.71
CA ASN A 124 -23.40 -16.46 15.15
C ASN A 124 -23.88 -17.21 13.89
N VAL A 125 -23.46 -18.47 13.79
CA VAL A 125 -23.90 -19.36 12.72
C VAL A 125 -25.21 -20.01 13.16
N SER A 126 -26.32 -19.57 12.60
CA SER A 126 -27.67 -19.97 13.01
C SER A 126 -28.09 -21.38 12.55
N SER A 127 -27.44 -21.96 11.53
CA SER A 127 -27.75 -23.30 11.05
C SER A 127 -26.58 -23.97 10.32
N ARG A 128 -26.52 -25.32 10.38
CA ARG A 128 -25.54 -26.14 9.64
C ARG A 128 -25.64 -25.94 8.14
N SER A 129 -26.87 -25.86 7.59
CA SER A 129 -27.11 -25.64 6.16
C SER A 129 -26.58 -24.27 5.70
N HIS A 130 -26.70 -23.23 6.50
CA HIS A 130 -26.17 -21.93 6.17
C HIS A 130 -24.64 -21.91 6.14
N LEU A 131 -24.00 -22.59 7.10
CA LEU A 131 -22.55 -22.77 7.10
C LEU A 131 -22.09 -23.54 5.86
N ALA A 132 -22.74 -24.66 5.52
CA ALA A 132 -22.43 -25.46 4.35
C ALA A 132 -22.53 -24.64 3.05
N ASN A 133 -23.60 -23.86 2.87
CA ASN A 133 -23.76 -22.99 1.70
C ASN A 133 -22.68 -21.92 1.59
N VAL A 134 -22.20 -21.40 2.72
CA VAL A 134 -21.11 -20.41 2.73
C VAL A 134 -19.76 -21.05 2.36
N LEU A 135 -19.47 -22.23 2.92
CA LEU A 135 -18.26 -22.99 2.58
C LEU A 135 -18.23 -23.40 1.11
N GLU A 136 -19.34 -23.97 0.62
CA GLU A 136 -19.50 -24.28 -0.81
C GLU A 136 -19.28 -23.05 -1.68
N GLY A 137 -19.93 -21.93 -1.34
CA GLY A 137 -19.79 -20.68 -2.07
C GLY A 137 -18.36 -20.16 -2.12
N ILE A 138 -17.60 -20.24 -1.01
CA ILE A 138 -16.19 -19.87 -0.98
C ILE A 138 -15.37 -20.78 -1.88
N ILE A 139 -15.57 -22.12 -1.78
CA ILE A 139 -14.82 -23.09 -2.57
C ILE A 139 -15.09 -22.86 -4.07
N ILE A 140 -16.34 -22.65 -4.48
CA ILE A 140 -16.68 -22.36 -5.87
C ILE A 140 -15.98 -21.09 -6.39
N GLU A 141 -16.02 -20.01 -5.64
CA GLU A 141 -15.40 -18.73 -6.08
C GLU A 141 -13.86 -18.77 -6.01
N VAL A 142 -13.26 -19.63 -5.17
CA VAL A 142 -11.80 -19.76 -5.03
C VAL A 142 -11.22 -20.72 -6.06
N ALA A 143 -11.85 -21.87 -6.27
CA ALA A 143 -11.34 -22.93 -7.13
C ALA A 143 -11.88 -22.86 -8.57
N GLU A 144 -12.96 -22.11 -8.81
CA GLU A 144 -13.65 -21.97 -10.10
C GLU A 144 -13.80 -23.32 -10.85
N PRO A 145 -14.43 -24.35 -10.23
CA PRO A 145 -14.50 -25.67 -10.83
C PRO A 145 -15.24 -25.62 -12.17
N PRO A 146 -14.71 -26.25 -13.26
CA PRO A 146 -15.28 -26.13 -14.62
C PRO A 146 -16.71 -26.58 -14.74
N MET A 147 -17.15 -27.52 -13.88
CA MET A 147 -18.51 -28.07 -13.90
C MET A 147 -19.52 -27.22 -13.14
N ASN A 148 -19.07 -26.19 -12.40
CA ASN A 148 -19.97 -25.31 -11.67
C ASN A 148 -20.47 -24.17 -12.57
N SER A 149 -21.62 -24.34 -13.19
CA SER A 149 -22.29 -23.31 -14.01
C SER A 149 -22.84 -22.14 -13.19
N GLN A 150 -23.04 -22.33 -11.88
CA GLN A 150 -23.57 -21.32 -10.96
C GLN A 150 -22.46 -20.82 -10.02
N LYS A 151 -22.44 -19.49 -9.80
CA LYS A 151 -21.55 -18.85 -8.81
C LYS A 151 -21.94 -19.24 -7.39
N GLY A 152 -20.98 -19.14 -6.46
CA GLY A 152 -21.20 -19.45 -5.05
C GLY A 152 -22.37 -18.69 -4.43
N ARG A 153 -23.18 -19.39 -3.65
CA ARG A 153 -24.37 -18.84 -2.97
C ARG A 153 -24.01 -18.46 -1.53
N PHE A 154 -23.75 -17.18 -1.27
CA PHE A 154 -23.43 -16.66 0.07
C PHE A 154 -24.66 -16.18 0.86
N GLY A 155 -25.88 -16.58 0.47
CA GLY A 155 -27.10 -16.03 1.03
C GLY A 155 -27.45 -14.63 0.51
N LYS A 156 -28.32 -13.89 1.22
CA LYS A 156 -28.78 -12.58 0.76
C LYS A 156 -27.65 -11.54 0.72
N ARG A 157 -27.21 -11.19 -0.49
CA ARG A 157 -26.38 -10.02 -0.86
C ARG A 157 -25.06 -9.84 -0.12
N VAL A 158 -24.08 -10.64 -0.47
CA VAL A 158 -22.67 -10.28 -0.21
C VAL A 158 -22.31 -9.08 -1.11
N GLU A 159 -21.70 -8.06 -0.52
CA GLU A 159 -21.26 -6.89 -1.28
C GLU A 159 -19.96 -7.23 -2.00
N ARG A 160 -19.93 -7.07 -3.32
CA ARG A 160 -18.73 -7.24 -4.14
C ARG A 160 -18.03 -5.91 -4.34
N TYR A 161 -16.73 -5.93 -4.20
CA TYR A 161 -15.86 -4.77 -4.41
C TYR A 161 -14.90 -5.01 -5.55
N ILE A 162 -14.69 -3.98 -6.35
CA ILE A 162 -13.66 -3.94 -7.40
C ILE A 162 -12.46 -3.23 -6.80
N GLN A 163 -11.28 -3.75 -7.05
CA GLN A 163 -10.02 -3.16 -6.61
C GLN A 163 -9.82 -1.78 -7.24
N VAL A 164 -9.27 -0.88 -6.47
CA VAL A 164 -8.72 0.39 -6.96
C VAL A 164 -7.23 0.18 -7.23
N ASP A 165 -6.77 0.67 -8.35
CA ASP A 165 -5.35 0.65 -8.69
C ASP A 165 -4.65 1.83 -8.00
N ASP A 166 -3.96 1.54 -6.92
CA ASP A 166 -3.16 2.52 -6.17
C ASP A 166 -1.73 2.66 -6.70
N SER A 167 -1.32 1.84 -7.67
CA SER A 167 0.05 1.85 -8.21
C SER A 167 0.35 3.14 -8.97
N VAL A 168 -0.63 3.68 -9.67
CA VAL A 168 -0.50 4.91 -10.46
C VAL A 168 -0.33 6.14 -9.55
N GLU A 169 -1.13 6.24 -8.47
CA GLU A 169 -1.00 7.32 -7.50
C GLU A 169 0.35 7.26 -6.79
N LEU A 170 0.78 6.07 -6.37
CA LEU A 170 2.08 5.87 -5.71
C LEU A 170 3.25 6.25 -6.63
N ALA A 171 3.19 5.92 -7.92
CA ALA A 171 4.20 6.32 -8.88
C ALA A 171 4.28 7.85 -9.05
N ALA A 172 3.13 8.52 -9.15
CA ALA A 172 3.06 9.98 -9.25
C ALA A 172 3.58 10.68 -7.98
N GLU A 173 3.23 10.18 -6.79
CA GLU A 173 3.72 10.68 -5.51
C GLU A 173 5.24 10.52 -5.39
N THR A 174 5.78 9.36 -5.75
CA THR A 174 7.22 9.07 -5.75
C THR A 174 7.96 9.99 -6.72
N GLN A 175 7.43 10.21 -7.90
CA GLN A 175 8.03 11.11 -8.90
C GLN A 175 8.08 12.55 -8.39
N LYS A 176 7.03 13.03 -7.73
CA LYS A 176 6.98 14.38 -7.13
C LYS A 176 8.01 14.53 -6.01
N GLU A 177 8.18 13.49 -5.17
CA GLU A 177 9.19 13.49 -4.09
C GLU A 177 10.62 13.54 -4.64
N ILE A 178 10.90 12.75 -5.69
CA ILE A 178 12.21 12.76 -6.36
C ILE A 178 12.50 14.14 -6.96
N LEU A 179 11.53 14.76 -7.63
CA LEU A 179 11.65 16.10 -8.18
C LEU A 179 11.99 17.13 -7.09
N GLY A 180 11.30 17.11 -5.95
CA GLY A 180 11.59 17.99 -4.81
C GLY A 180 13.00 17.82 -4.28
N LYS A 181 13.47 16.57 -4.13
CA LYS A 181 14.86 16.30 -3.70
C LYS A 181 15.92 16.79 -4.70
N VAL A 182 15.63 16.67 -6.01
CA VAL A 182 16.52 17.19 -7.05
C VAL A 182 16.62 18.70 -6.99
N GLU A 183 15.51 19.41 -6.78
CA GLU A 183 15.49 20.87 -6.62
C GLU A 183 16.28 21.31 -5.38
N GLU A 184 16.13 20.63 -4.24
CA GLU A 184 16.91 20.90 -3.02
C GLU A 184 18.42 20.71 -3.24
N LEU A 185 18.81 19.63 -3.93
CA LEU A 185 20.20 19.37 -4.26
C LEU A 185 20.79 20.44 -5.20
N ASP A 186 20.03 20.88 -6.18
CA ASP A 186 20.44 21.95 -7.10
C ASP A 186 20.71 23.26 -6.35
N GLU A 187 19.86 23.63 -5.40
CA GLU A 187 20.06 24.80 -4.56
C GLU A 187 21.30 24.66 -3.65
N GLN A 188 21.54 23.47 -3.08
CA GLN A 188 22.76 23.19 -2.30
C GLN A 188 24.01 23.31 -3.16
N ILE A 189 24.01 22.78 -4.38
CA ILE A 189 25.10 22.89 -5.34
C ILE A 189 25.38 24.35 -5.68
N LYS A 190 24.37 25.14 -5.96
CA LYS A 190 24.52 26.59 -6.25
C LYS A 190 25.15 27.33 -5.07
N LYS A 191 24.69 27.03 -3.84
CA LYS A 191 25.25 27.62 -2.60
C LYS A 191 26.72 27.24 -2.41
N THR A 192 27.04 25.96 -2.57
CA THR A 192 28.41 25.46 -2.42
C THR A 192 29.34 26.04 -3.49
N ARG A 193 28.88 26.15 -4.74
CA ARG A 193 29.65 26.80 -5.83
C ARG A 193 29.96 28.30 -5.51
N LYS A 194 28.99 29.00 -4.92
CA LYS A 194 29.19 30.40 -4.52
C LYS A 194 30.24 30.52 -3.40
N GLN A 195 30.14 29.65 -2.41
CA GLN A 195 31.15 29.59 -1.31
C GLN A 195 32.56 29.27 -1.83
N LEU A 196 32.66 28.28 -2.73
CA LEU A 196 33.94 27.88 -3.32
C LEU A 196 34.58 29.02 -4.13
N LYS A 197 33.77 29.76 -4.93
CA LYS A 197 34.25 30.93 -5.66
C LYS A 197 34.84 31.99 -4.71
N GLU A 198 34.18 32.23 -3.58
CA GLU A 198 34.65 33.21 -2.61
C GLU A 198 35.97 32.76 -1.92
N VAL A 199 36.07 31.49 -1.54
CA VAL A 199 37.32 30.92 -0.98
C VAL A 199 38.47 30.99 -1.98
N VAL A 200 38.22 30.66 -3.26
CA VAL A 200 39.24 30.78 -4.31
C VAL A 200 39.70 32.23 -4.50
N ARG A 201 38.77 33.18 -4.47
CA ARG A 201 39.08 34.62 -4.57
C ARG A 201 39.94 35.09 -3.41
N GLN A 202 39.61 34.68 -2.18
CA GLN A 202 40.39 35.05 -0.97
C GLN A 202 41.80 34.40 -0.99
N ALA A 203 41.91 33.13 -1.38
CA ALA A 203 43.17 32.43 -1.52
C ALA A 203 44.10 33.11 -2.56
N SER A 204 43.54 33.47 -3.72
CA SER A 204 44.24 34.17 -4.80
C SER A 204 44.76 35.54 -4.35
N SER A 205 43.92 36.32 -3.65
CA SER A 205 44.29 37.62 -3.07
C SER A 205 45.46 37.48 -2.04
N THR A 206 45.35 36.53 -1.14
CA THR A 206 46.38 36.24 -0.12
C THR A 206 47.71 35.83 -0.77
N MET A 207 47.64 35.03 -1.84
CA MET A 207 48.84 34.58 -2.59
C MET A 207 49.52 35.76 -3.30
N GLN A 208 48.75 36.66 -3.91
CA GLN A 208 49.30 37.88 -4.54
C GLN A 208 50.01 38.81 -3.53
N ILE A 209 49.42 38.97 -2.35
CA ILE A 209 50.08 39.77 -1.25
C ILE A 209 51.39 39.13 -0.81
N LYS A 210 51.43 37.80 -0.62
CA LYS A 210 52.66 37.07 -0.28
C LYS A 210 53.74 37.20 -1.35
N ILE A 211 53.36 37.02 -2.62
CA ILE A 211 54.32 37.17 -3.74
C ILE A 211 54.86 38.60 -3.80
N GLY A 212 54.02 39.61 -3.66
CA GLY A 212 54.41 40.99 -3.64
C GLY A 212 55.40 41.34 -2.49
N SER A 213 55.15 40.83 -1.29
CA SER A 213 56.03 41.02 -0.13
C SER A 213 57.40 40.32 -0.29
N THR A 214 57.37 39.08 -0.83
CA THR A 214 58.61 38.32 -1.12
C THR A 214 59.45 39.03 -2.19
N ARG A 215 58.82 39.53 -3.27
CA ARG A 215 59.50 40.31 -4.32
C ARG A 215 60.18 41.58 -3.76
N LYS A 216 59.49 42.32 -2.90
CA LYS A 216 60.03 43.50 -2.23
C LYS A 216 61.25 43.15 -1.36
N ARG A 217 61.19 42.02 -0.61
CA ARG A 217 62.32 41.54 0.21
C ARG A 217 63.58 41.16 -0.62
N LEU A 218 63.34 40.42 -1.74
CA LEU A 218 64.36 40.04 -2.70
C LEU A 218 65.04 41.28 -3.33
N THR A 219 64.24 42.23 -3.80
CA THR A 219 64.78 43.48 -4.41
C THR A 219 65.61 44.26 -3.41
N LYS A 220 65.21 44.28 -2.11
CA LYS A 220 65.99 44.95 -1.04
C LYS A 220 67.30 44.21 -0.71
N ALA A 221 67.32 42.87 -0.76
CA ALA A 221 68.47 42.05 -0.56
C ALA A 221 69.51 42.22 -1.68
N ILE A 222 69.06 42.21 -2.93
CA ILE A 222 69.92 42.41 -4.12
C ILE A 222 70.55 43.79 -4.08
N LYS A 223 69.81 44.85 -3.73
CA LYS A 223 70.42 46.21 -3.56
C LYS A 223 71.47 46.31 -2.44
N LYS A 224 71.43 45.40 -1.44
CA LYS A 224 72.39 45.38 -0.36
C LYS A 224 73.70 44.67 -0.69
N VAL A 225 73.67 43.75 -1.67
CA VAL A 225 74.82 42.99 -2.17
C VAL A 225 75.55 43.70 -3.31
N SER A 226 74.91 44.67 -3.95
CA SER A 226 75.46 45.48 -5.04
C SER A 226 76.09 46.79 -4.58
N LYS A 227 76.29 46.99 -3.29
CA LYS A 227 77.13 48.05 -2.65
C LYS A 227 78.27 47.38 -1.97
#